data_5a0a0181d3d9da61e0ddcda05438b657
#
_entry.id   5a0a0181d3d9da61e0ddcda05438b657
#
_cell.length_a   1.000
_cell.length_b   1.000
_cell.length_c   1.000
_cell.angle_alpha   90.00
_cell.angle_beta   90.00
_cell.angle_gamma   90.00
#
_symmetry.space_group_name_H-M   'P 1'
#
loop_
_entity.id
_entity.type
_entity.pdbx_description
1 polymer ?
#
loop_
_entity_poly.entity_id
_entity_poly.type
_entity_poly.pdbx_seq_one_letter_code
_entity_poly.pdbx_strand_id
1 'polypeptide(L)' 'MPITPFLKGQAFDPELVEAMSAAFERTCDALGLTERTDPITALVAEKIIEAAQRGLRSPTEIQMLAIRELKSGSNSRTDH' A
#
# COMPACT_ATOMS: atom_id res chain seq x y z
N MET A 1 -2.74 -11.36 4.21
CA MET A 1 -3.96 -10.56 4.05
C MET A 1 -3.97 -9.95 2.66
N PRO A 2 -4.95 -10.21 1.86
CA PRO A 2 -4.97 -9.72 0.47
C PRO A 2 -5.39 -8.27 0.39
N ILE A 3 -4.89 -7.58 -0.64
CA ILE A 3 -5.27 -6.19 -0.88
C ILE A 3 -6.59 -6.09 -1.66
N THR A 4 -7.05 -7.21 -2.21
CA THR A 4 -8.21 -7.23 -3.10
C THR A 4 -9.43 -6.47 -2.55
N PRO A 5 -9.80 -6.63 -1.27
CA PRO A 5 -10.96 -5.90 -0.75
C PRO A 5 -10.84 -4.39 -0.82
N PHE A 6 -9.61 -3.88 -0.93
CA PHE A 6 -9.37 -2.44 -0.98
C PHE A 6 -9.39 -1.88 -2.40
N LEU A 7 -9.48 -2.75 -3.40
CA LEU A 7 -9.41 -2.32 -4.79
C LEU A 7 -10.76 -1.89 -5.38
N LYS A 8 -11.79 -2.06 -4.68
CA LYS A 8 -13.18 -1.76 -5.00
C LYS A 8 -13.40 -1.01 -6.32
N GLY A 9 -13.83 -1.74 -7.34
CA GLY A 9 -14.19 -1.13 -8.60
C GLY A 9 -13.04 -0.61 -9.44
N GLN A 10 -11.82 -0.68 -8.96
CA GLN A 10 -10.67 -0.25 -9.73
C GLN A 10 -10.13 -1.42 -10.55
N ALA A 11 -9.80 -1.15 -11.79
CA ALA A 11 -9.31 -2.19 -12.69
C ALA A 11 -7.80 -2.10 -12.79
N PHE A 12 -7.13 -3.18 -12.43
CA PHE A 12 -5.68 -3.29 -12.56
C PHE A 12 -5.35 -4.60 -13.27
N ASP A 13 -4.23 -4.61 -13.98
CA ASP A 13 -3.65 -5.82 -14.52
C ASP A 13 -3.53 -6.91 -13.49
N PRO A 14 -3.81 -8.18 -13.81
CA PRO A 14 -3.58 -9.26 -12.86
C PRO A 14 -2.15 -9.30 -12.32
N GLU A 15 -1.17 -9.05 -13.18
CA GLU A 15 0.22 -9.03 -12.74
C GLU A 15 0.48 -7.89 -11.77
N LEU A 16 -0.13 -6.75 -12.03
CA LEU A 16 0.01 -5.62 -11.15
C LEU A 16 -0.67 -5.88 -9.82
N VAL A 17 -1.83 -6.53 -9.84
CA VAL A 17 -2.52 -6.88 -8.61
C VAL A 17 -1.65 -7.81 -7.77
N GLU A 18 -0.95 -8.74 -8.41
CA GLU A 18 -0.05 -9.62 -7.66
C GLU A 18 1.08 -8.84 -7.02
N ALA A 19 1.66 -7.90 -7.76
CA ALA A 19 2.72 -7.06 -7.22
C ALA A 19 2.20 -6.22 -6.06
N MET A 20 1.03 -5.65 -6.21
CA MET A 20 0.39 -4.86 -5.16
C MET A 20 0.12 -5.72 -3.93
N SER A 21 -0.37 -6.93 -4.12
CA SER A 21 -0.64 -7.83 -3.01
C SER A 21 0.62 -8.18 -2.26
N ALA A 22 1.69 -8.49 -2.98
CA ALA A 22 2.96 -8.81 -2.34
C ALA A 22 3.50 -7.61 -1.55
N ALA A 23 3.44 -6.42 -2.15
CA ALA A 23 3.91 -5.22 -1.48
C ALA A 23 3.07 -4.93 -0.25
N PHE A 24 1.78 -5.10 -0.36
CA PHE A 24 0.86 -4.86 0.74
C PHE A 24 1.17 -5.79 1.92
N GLU A 25 1.33 -7.09 1.62
CA GLU A 25 1.59 -8.06 2.66
C GLU A 25 2.93 -7.80 3.34
N ARG A 26 3.95 -7.47 2.56
CA ARG A 26 5.26 -7.16 3.12
C ARG A 26 5.22 -5.91 4.01
N THR A 27 4.49 -4.90 3.57
CA THR A 27 4.38 -3.67 4.33
C THR A 27 3.62 -3.92 5.64
N CYS A 28 2.53 -4.65 5.57
CA CYS A 28 1.77 -4.97 6.76
C CYS A 28 2.60 -5.79 7.75
N ASP A 29 3.37 -6.76 7.23
CA ASP A 29 4.24 -7.55 8.09
C ASP A 29 5.28 -6.68 8.78
N ALA A 30 5.87 -5.76 8.02
CA ALA A 30 6.89 -4.87 8.58
C ALA A 30 6.32 -3.97 9.68
N LEU A 31 5.05 -3.63 9.57
CA LEU A 31 4.39 -2.77 10.54
C LEU A 31 3.64 -3.54 11.62
N GLY A 32 3.65 -4.87 11.56
CA GLY A 32 2.95 -5.68 12.53
C GLY A 32 1.45 -5.66 12.41
N LEU A 33 0.94 -5.33 11.23
CA LEU A 33 -0.50 -5.24 11.00
C LEU A 33 -1.04 -6.59 10.58
N THR A 34 -2.05 -7.08 11.31
CA THR A 34 -2.64 -8.38 11.00
C THR A 34 -4.13 -8.28 10.72
N GLU A 35 -4.74 -7.14 10.98
CA GLU A 35 -6.19 -7.01 10.85
C GLU A 35 -6.57 -6.06 9.74
N ARG A 36 -7.48 -6.52 8.90
CA ARG A 36 -7.96 -5.73 7.78
C ARG A 36 -8.73 -4.50 8.22
N THR A 37 -9.34 -4.57 9.40
CA THR A 37 -10.15 -3.46 9.90
C THR A 37 -9.35 -2.38 10.60
N ASP A 38 -8.05 -2.61 10.79
CA ASP A 38 -7.18 -1.59 11.38
C ASP A 38 -7.12 -0.38 10.43
N PRO A 39 -7.35 0.84 10.93
CA PRO A 39 -7.28 2.03 10.08
C PRO A 39 -5.93 2.18 9.37
N ILE A 40 -4.84 1.75 10.01
CA ILE A 40 -3.52 1.83 9.41
C ILE A 40 -3.43 0.87 8.22
N THR A 41 -4.06 -0.29 8.32
CA THR A 41 -4.09 -1.24 7.22
C THR A 41 -4.74 -0.63 5.99
N ALA A 42 -5.85 0.07 6.18
CA ALA A 42 -6.52 0.74 5.06
C ALA A 42 -5.63 1.81 4.45
N LEU A 43 -4.90 2.54 5.28
CA LEU A 43 -4.00 3.57 4.81
C LEU A 43 -2.84 2.95 4.00
N VAL A 44 -2.31 1.82 4.46
CA VAL A 44 -1.28 1.11 3.72
C VAL A 44 -1.80 0.71 2.34
N ALA A 45 -3.01 0.15 2.29
CA ALA A 45 -3.59 -0.25 1.01
C ALA A 45 -3.73 0.95 0.09
N GLU A 46 -4.14 2.09 0.62
CA GLU A 46 -4.29 3.30 -0.16
C GLU A 46 -2.97 3.73 -0.78
N LYS A 47 -1.90 3.66 -0.01
CA LYS A 47 -0.57 4.05 -0.51
C LYS A 47 -0.06 3.06 -1.56
N ILE A 48 -0.34 1.78 -1.38
CA ILE A 48 0.02 0.77 -2.37
C ILE A 48 -0.71 1.05 -3.69
N ILE A 49 -1.99 1.36 -3.60
CA ILE A 49 -2.78 1.65 -4.80
C ILE A 49 -2.24 2.90 -5.50
N GLU A 50 -1.92 3.94 -4.75
CA GLU A 50 -1.36 5.16 -5.33
C GLU A 50 -0.05 4.89 -6.05
N ALA A 51 0.80 4.06 -5.46
CA ALA A 51 2.08 3.71 -6.09
C ALA A 51 1.85 3.01 -7.42
N ALA A 52 0.90 2.08 -7.45
CA ALA A 52 0.58 1.38 -8.68
C ALA A 52 0.04 2.33 -9.73
N GLN A 53 -0.76 3.30 -9.32
CA GLN A 53 -1.31 4.30 -10.23
C GLN A 53 -0.24 5.21 -10.81
N ARG A 54 0.88 5.34 -10.12
CA ARG A 54 2.03 6.11 -10.61
C ARG A 54 2.85 5.34 -11.61
N GLY A 55 2.51 4.07 -11.86
CA GLY A 55 3.20 3.27 -12.85
C GLY A 55 4.22 2.29 -12.28
N LEU A 56 4.37 2.23 -10.98
CA LEU A 56 5.28 1.26 -10.37
C LEU A 56 4.69 -0.15 -10.49
N ARG A 57 5.51 -1.09 -10.89
CA ARG A 57 5.04 -2.45 -11.10
C ARG A 57 5.84 -3.49 -10.30
N SER A 58 6.88 -3.08 -9.62
CA SER A 58 7.69 -3.99 -8.83
C SER A 58 7.19 -4.00 -7.39
N PRO A 59 6.99 -5.18 -6.79
CA PRO A 59 6.56 -5.24 -5.38
C PRO A 59 7.49 -4.46 -4.46
N THR A 60 8.79 -4.54 -4.72
CA THR A 60 9.77 -3.84 -3.89
C THR A 60 9.62 -2.34 -4.02
N GLU A 61 9.47 -1.85 -5.24
CA GLU A 61 9.32 -0.40 -5.46
C GLU A 61 8.03 0.11 -4.87
N ILE A 62 6.95 -0.63 -5.04
CA ILE A 62 5.66 -0.24 -4.50
C ILE A 62 5.75 -0.20 -2.97
N GLN A 63 6.36 -1.22 -2.38
CA GLN A 63 6.52 -1.28 -0.93
C GLN A 63 7.34 -0.10 -0.41
N MET A 64 8.45 0.18 -1.07
CA MET A 64 9.32 1.26 -0.63
C MET A 64 8.63 2.61 -0.71
N LEU A 65 7.91 2.84 -1.79
CA LEU A 65 7.20 4.11 -1.93
C LEU A 65 6.09 4.22 -0.89
N ALA A 66 5.36 3.13 -0.65
CA ALA A 66 4.29 3.14 0.32
C ALA A 66 4.81 3.47 1.71
N ILE A 67 5.91 2.84 2.11
CA ILE A 67 6.48 3.08 3.43
C ILE A 67 6.96 4.52 3.54
N ARG A 68 7.60 5.01 2.50
CA ARG A 68 8.10 6.37 2.48
C ARG A 68 6.97 7.39 2.59
N GLU A 69 5.89 7.13 1.85
CA GLU A 69 4.72 8.03 1.89
C GLU A 69 4.05 8.02 3.25
N LEU A 70 4.00 6.88 3.88
CA LEU A 70 3.43 6.80 5.22
C LEU A 70 4.22 7.63 6.21
N LYS A 71 5.52 7.57 6.12
CA LYS A 71 6.38 8.36 7.01
C LYS A 71 6.29 9.83 6.70
N SER A 72 6.32 10.18 5.42
CA SER A 72 6.23 11.57 5.01
C SER A 72 4.89 12.17 5.37
N GLY A 73 3.83 11.39 5.18
CA GLY A 73 2.49 11.86 5.50
C GLY A 73 2.35 12.26 6.94
N SER A 74 2.96 11.47 7.83
CA SER A 74 2.95 11.79 9.24
C SER A 74 3.66 13.08 9.53
N ASN A 75 4.79 13.29 8.86
CA ASN A 75 5.60 14.46 9.12
C ASN A 75 5.04 15.70 8.49
N SER A 76 4.47 15.58 7.32
CA SER A 76 4.09 16.76 6.58
C SER A 76 3.01 17.55 7.31
N ARG A 77 2.22 16.89 8.14
CA ARG A 77 1.21 17.61 8.87
C ARG A 77 1.77 18.41 10.02
N THR A 78 2.90 18.01 10.53
CA THR A 78 3.48 18.73 11.66
C THR A 78 4.37 19.85 11.23
N ASP A 79 4.60 19.96 9.95
CA ASP A 79 5.50 20.99 9.46
C ASP A 79 4.88 22.34 9.39
N HIS A 80 3.71 22.46 9.77
CA HIS A 80 3.09 23.75 9.59
C HIS A 80 2.54 24.31 10.84
#